data_8a11431c0f71c023e79134c36940b243
#
_entry.id   8a11431c0f71c023e79134c36940b243
#
_cell.length_a   1.000
_cell.length_b   1.000
_cell.length_c   1.000
_cell.angle_alpha   90.00
_cell.angle_beta   90.00
_cell.angle_gamma   90.00
#
_symmetry.space_group_name_H-M   'P 1'
#
loop_
_entity.id
_entity.type
_entity.pdbx_description
1 polymer ?
#
loop_
_entity_poly.entity_id
_entity_poly.type
_entity_poly.pdbx_seq_one_letter_code
_entity_poly.pdbx_strand_id
1 'polypeptide(L)'
;ISFILPKSFKKASLKRKIPLKFHCVYEADLPYNSFLLNNNEYDVPCVFQIWQKQSGDRVEEKKLTPNKYTFVKKTDSHDISFRRVGVNAGNIDTDTISKSTQSHYFIKFDEGIFNKALLDKLNTLKFTSSNDTVGPKSISQQELIKEFVMVV
;
A
#
# COMPACT_ATOMS: atom_id res chain seq x y z
N ILE A 1 8.99 19.09 15.31
CA ILE A 1 9.96 18.05 14.99
C ILE A 1 9.99 17.90 13.47
N SER A 2 11.16 17.83 12.87
CA SER A 2 11.33 17.58 11.45
C SER A 2 12.03 16.23 11.23
N PHE A 3 11.63 15.54 10.16
CA PHE A 3 12.15 14.23 9.80
C PHE A 3 12.45 14.15 8.30
N ILE A 4 13.52 13.46 7.96
CA ILE A 4 13.72 12.85 6.65
C ILE A 4 13.43 11.35 6.81
N LEU A 5 12.42 10.84 6.14
CA LEU A 5 11.90 9.49 6.30
C LEU A 5 11.77 8.82 4.93
N PRO A 6 11.79 7.49 4.86
CA PRO A 6 11.41 6.79 3.64
C PRO A 6 10.06 7.27 3.11
N LYS A 7 9.91 7.39 1.79
CA LYS A 7 8.69 7.92 1.15
C LYS A 7 7.42 7.16 1.54
N SER A 8 7.56 5.89 1.95
CA SER A 8 6.46 5.10 2.52
C SER A 8 5.78 5.75 3.74
N PHE A 9 6.42 6.69 4.44
CA PHE A 9 5.81 7.45 5.55
C PHE A 9 4.71 8.41 5.11
N LYS A 10 4.51 8.60 3.82
CA LYS A 10 3.29 9.26 3.29
C LYS A 10 2.04 8.40 3.50
N LYS A 11 2.20 7.08 3.67
CA LYS A 11 1.08 6.15 3.87
C LYS A 11 0.41 6.38 5.23
N ALA A 12 -0.92 6.41 5.24
CA ALA A 12 -1.72 6.58 6.45
C ALA A 12 -1.38 5.55 7.55
N SER A 13 -1.06 4.32 7.16
CA SER A 13 -0.69 3.24 8.10
C SER A 13 0.58 3.55 8.90
N LEU A 14 1.54 4.30 8.34
CA LEU A 14 2.75 4.73 9.04
C LEU A 14 2.52 6.03 9.80
N LYS A 15 1.78 6.98 9.22
CA LYS A 15 1.39 8.23 9.93
C LYS A 15 0.62 7.92 11.22
N ARG A 16 -0.18 6.85 11.26
CA ARG A 16 -0.90 6.41 12.48
C ARG A 16 0.02 6.01 13.63
N LYS A 17 1.30 5.68 13.38
CA LYS A 17 2.25 5.36 14.44
C LYS A 17 2.73 6.59 15.20
N ILE A 18 2.52 7.79 14.66
CA ILE A 18 2.87 9.06 15.30
C ILE A 18 1.70 9.44 16.24
N PRO A 19 1.96 9.86 17.49
CA PRO A 19 0.90 10.21 18.42
C PRO A 19 -0.06 11.27 17.87
N LEU A 20 -1.35 11.18 18.18
CA LEU A 20 -2.42 12.00 17.58
C LEU A 20 -2.23 13.51 17.80
N LYS A 21 -1.57 13.90 18.89
CA LYS A 21 -1.25 15.31 19.17
C LYS A 21 -0.28 15.95 18.17
N PHE A 22 0.39 15.16 17.33
CA PHE A 22 1.28 15.69 16.30
C PHE A 22 0.57 15.76 14.96
N HIS A 23 0.57 16.93 14.36
CA HIS A 23 0.00 17.23 13.05
C HIS A 23 1.12 17.42 12.05
N CYS A 24 1.05 16.74 10.90
CA CYS A 24 1.96 16.99 9.80
C CYS A 24 1.59 18.33 9.15
N VAL A 25 2.39 19.34 9.40
CA VAL A 25 2.14 20.69 8.90
C VAL A 25 2.87 21.00 7.60
N TYR A 26 3.85 20.18 7.25
CA TYR A 26 4.57 20.26 5.98
C TYR A 26 5.04 18.90 5.54
N GLU A 27 4.90 18.59 4.24
CA GLU A 27 5.36 17.34 3.63
C GLU A 27 5.82 17.64 2.20
N ALA A 28 7.05 17.24 1.85
CA ALA A 28 7.60 17.37 0.52
C ALA A 28 8.50 16.18 0.17
N ASP A 29 8.40 15.67 -1.05
CA ASP A 29 9.34 14.67 -1.55
C ASP A 29 10.73 15.29 -1.69
N LEU A 30 11.78 14.55 -1.30
CA LEU A 30 13.14 14.97 -1.59
C LEU A 30 13.43 14.80 -3.09
N PRO A 31 14.23 15.71 -3.69
CA PRO A 31 14.70 15.57 -5.04
C PRO A 31 15.48 14.26 -5.25
N TYR A 32 15.60 13.85 -6.49
CA TYR A 32 16.48 12.74 -6.88
C TYR A 32 17.91 13.04 -6.43
N ASN A 33 18.65 11.99 -6.06
CA ASN A 33 20.06 12.09 -5.67
C ASN A 33 20.35 13.06 -4.51
N SER A 34 19.40 13.18 -3.55
CA SER A 34 19.56 14.07 -2.38
C SER A 34 20.58 13.57 -1.34
N PHE A 35 21.15 12.38 -1.53
CA PHE A 35 22.11 11.79 -0.60
C PHE A 35 23.46 11.54 -1.28
N LEU A 36 24.52 11.51 -0.48
CA LEU A 36 25.85 11.10 -0.89
C LEU A 36 26.25 9.82 -0.17
N LEU A 37 26.73 8.84 -0.91
CA LEU A 37 27.33 7.63 -0.37
C LEU A 37 28.75 7.51 -0.96
N ASN A 38 29.77 7.55 -0.10
CA ASN A 38 31.18 7.55 -0.53
C ASN A 38 31.48 8.62 -1.61
N ASN A 39 30.97 9.83 -1.43
CA ASN A 39 31.06 10.98 -2.33
C ASN A 39 30.40 10.80 -3.72
N ASN A 40 29.61 9.74 -3.90
CA ASN A 40 28.80 9.56 -5.09
C ASN A 40 27.32 9.85 -4.77
N GLU A 41 26.63 10.45 -5.72
CA GLU A 41 25.18 10.66 -5.61
C GLU A 41 24.46 9.32 -5.42
N TYR A 42 23.55 9.30 -4.45
CA TYR A 42 22.80 8.09 -4.11
C TYR A 42 21.31 8.42 -3.96
N ASP A 43 20.49 7.77 -4.78
CA ASP A 43 19.05 7.98 -4.76
C ASP A 43 18.36 7.07 -3.76
N VAL A 44 17.72 7.68 -2.77
CA VAL A 44 16.84 7.01 -1.81
C VAL A 44 15.50 7.74 -1.80
N PRO A 45 14.38 7.10 -2.17
CA PRO A 45 13.07 7.73 -2.13
C PRO A 45 12.68 8.14 -0.72
N CYS A 46 12.84 9.41 -0.39
CA CYS A 46 12.58 9.98 0.93
C CYS A 46 11.58 11.15 0.85
N VAL A 47 10.96 11.43 1.98
CA VAL A 47 10.08 12.57 2.21
C VAL A 47 10.60 13.38 3.41
N PHE A 48 10.57 14.69 3.28
CA PHE A 48 10.78 15.60 4.40
C PHE A 48 9.42 15.93 5.01
N GLN A 49 9.29 15.79 6.33
CA GLN A 49 8.05 16.08 7.05
C GLN A 49 8.34 16.97 8.28
N ILE A 50 7.46 17.94 8.52
CA ILE A 50 7.45 18.72 9.74
C ILE A 50 6.17 18.39 10.52
N TRP A 51 6.35 17.98 11.76
CA TRP A 51 5.28 17.61 12.68
C TRP A 51 5.26 18.58 13.85
N GLN A 52 4.12 19.20 14.08
CA GLN A 52 3.88 20.15 15.16
C GLN A 52 2.92 19.56 16.19
N LYS A 53 3.29 19.61 17.47
CA LYS A 53 2.38 19.26 18.55
C LYS A 53 1.30 20.35 18.67
N GLN A 54 0.04 19.94 18.75
CA GLN A 54 -1.12 20.82 18.89
C GLN A 54 -1.99 20.36 20.07
N SER A 55 -2.90 21.24 20.53
CA SER A 55 -3.81 20.95 21.65
C SER A 55 -4.84 19.89 21.31
N GLY A 56 -5.34 19.85 20.06
CA GLY A 56 -6.29 18.86 19.57
C GLY A 56 -5.63 17.62 18.99
N ASP A 57 -6.39 16.57 18.82
CA ASP A 57 -5.98 15.38 18.09
C ASP A 57 -6.19 15.58 16.59
N ARG A 58 -5.24 15.10 15.75
CA ARG A 58 -5.43 15.12 14.30
C ARG A 58 -6.52 14.14 13.90
N VAL A 59 -7.24 14.51 12.86
CA VAL A 59 -8.17 13.58 12.19
C VAL A 59 -7.36 12.56 11.39
N GLU A 60 -7.58 11.28 11.66
CA GLU A 60 -6.99 10.20 10.87
C GLU A 60 -7.87 9.85 9.68
N GLU A 61 -7.22 9.46 8.57
CA GLU A 61 -7.94 8.92 7.42
C GLU A 61 -8.73 7.67 7.84
N LYS A 62 -10.00 7.61 7.49
CA LYS A 62 -10.82 6.42 7.72
C LYS A 62 -10.23 5.22 6.98
N LYS A 63 -10.21 4.08 7.66
CA LYS A 63 -9.86 2.82 6.99
C LYS A 63 -10.93 2.48 5.96
N LEU A 64 -10.49 2.19 4.75
CA LEU A 64 -11.38 1.67 3.72
C LEU A 64 -11.77 0.22 4.05
N THR A 65 -13.01 -0.12 3.76
CA THR A 65 -13.53 -1.48 3.85
C THR A 65 -13.76 -2.03 2.44
N PRO A 66 -13.47 -3.31 2.19
CA PRO A 66 -13.79 -3.92 0.90
C PRO A 66 -15.31 -3.91 0.67
N ASN A 67 -15.71 -3.82 -0.59
CA ASN A 67 -17.10 -3.90 -1.02
C ASN A 67 -17.21 -4.99 -2.08
N LYS A 68 -18.20 -5.87 -1.96
CA LYS A 68 -18.44 -7.03 -2.84
C LYS A 68 -17.34 -8.10 -2.84
N TYR A 69 -16.40 -8.03 -1.89
CA TYR A 69 -15.38 -9.05 -1.67
C TYR A 69 -14.85 -8.97 -0.24
N THR A 70 -14.17 -10.03 0.19
CA THR A 70 -13.52 -10.11 1.51
C THR A 70 -12.11 -10.69 1.40
N PHE A 71 -11.25 -10.29 2.33
CA PHE A 71 -9.96 -10.95 2.54
C PHE A 71 -10.19 -12.18 3.41
N VAL A 72 -9.74 -13.32 2.95
CA VAL A 72 -9.92 -14.61 3.63
C VAL A 72 -8.57 -15.27 3.92
N LYS A 73 -8.57 -16.30 4.75
CA LYS A 73 -7.38 -17.13 4.96
C LYS A 73 -7.18 -18.03 3.75
N LYS A 74 -5.93 -18.47 3.53
CA LYS A 74 -5.61 -19.42 2.45
C LYS A 74 -6.40 -20.75 2.58
N THR A 75 -6.75 -21.14 3.81
CA THR A 75 -7.52 -22.36 4.09
C THR A 75 -9.00 -22.26 3.71
N ASP A 76 -9.49 -21.04 3.55
CA ASP A 76 -10.90 -20.79 3.27
C ASP A 76 -11.11 -20.72 1.74
N SER A 77 -12.37 -20.90 1.29
CA SER A 77 -12.70 -20.73 -0.12
C SER A 77 -12.38 -19.32 -0.61
N HIS A 78 -11.67 -19.21 -1.73
CA HIS A 78 -11.28 -17.93 -2.34
C HIS A 78 -11.22 -18.06 -3.86
N ASP A 79 -11.31 -16.94 -4.56
CA ASP A 79 -11.36 -16.89 -6.01
C ASP A 79 -10.02 -16.53 -6.62
N ILE A 80 -9.27 -15.66 -5.94
CA ILE A 80 -7.96 -15.20 -6.41
C ILE A 80 -6.95 -15.06 -5.27
N SER A 81 -5.68 -15.09 -5.65
CA SER A 81 -4.56 -14.59 -4.84
C SER A 81 -4.01 -13.31 -5.44
N PHE A 82 -3.66 -12.35 -4.59
CA PHE A 82 -3.05 -11.08 -4.95
C PHE A 82 -1.65 -10.99 -4.35
N ARG A 83 -0.63 -10.83 -5.20
CA ARG A 83 0.75 -10.69 -4.73
C ARG A 83 0.99 -9.30 -4.17
N ARG A 84 1.27 -9.23 -2.86
CA ARG A 84 1.41 -7.96 -2.15
C ARG A 84 2.83 -7.43 -2.02
N VAL A 85 3.86 -8.28 -2.21
CA VAL A 85 5.27 -7.90 -2.01
C VAL A 85 6.18 -8.45 -3.12
N GLY A 86 7.30 -7.76 -3.35
CA GLY A 86 8.36 -8.15 -4.28
C GLY A 86 8.18 -7.54 -5.66
N VAL A 87 9.05 -7.94 -6.61
CA VAL A 87 9.09 -7.40 -7.97
C VAL A 87 7.73 -7.53 -8.68
N ASN A 88 7.04 -8.64 -8.43
CA ASN A 88 5.74 -8.95 -9.04
C ASN A 88 4.55 -8.51 -8.15
N ALA A 89 4.76 -7.55 -7.23
CA ALA A 89 3.65 -7.01 -6.43
C ALA A 89 2.61 -6.37 -7.35
N GLY A 90 1.34 -6.74 -7.14
CA GLY A 90 0.21 -6.36 -8.00
C GLY A 90 -0.33 -7.50 -8.87
N ASN A 91 0.43 -8.58 -9.06
CA ASN A 91 -0.05 -9.71 -9.85
C ASN A 91 -1.21 -10.43 -9.16
N ILE A 92 -2.19 -10.81 -9.97
CA ILE A 92 -3.38 -11.55 -9.57
C ILE A 92 -3.34 -12.93 -10.26
N ASP A 93 -3.68 -13.97 -9.50
CA ASP A 93 -3.64 -15.34 -9.99
C ASP A 93 -4.85 -16.12 -9.45
N THR A 94 -5.43 -16.97 -10.30
CA THR A 94 -6.48 -17.92 -9.92
C THR A 94 -5.89 -19.25 -9.43
N ASP A 95 -4.63 -19.57 -9.79
CA ASP A 95 -3.89 -20.65 -9.13
C ASP A 95 -3.38 -20.15 -7.78
N THR A 96 -4.03 -20.60 -6.73
CA THR A 96 -3.78 -20.13 -5.37
C THR A 96 -3.04 -21.16 -4.51
N ILE A 97 -2.93 -22.40 -4.96
CA ILE A 97 -2.41 -23.54 -4.17
C ILE A 97 -0.94 -23.32 -3.82
N SER A 98 -0.13 -22.90 -4.79
CA SER A 98 1.31 -22.70 -4.62
C SER A 98 1.67 -21.38 -3.91
N LYS A 99 0.70 -20.51 -3.62
CA LYS A 99 0.95 -19.14 -3.12
C LYS A 99 1.20 -19.11 -1.62
N SER A 100 2.23 -18.37 -1.22
CA SER A 100 2.58 -18.17 0.20
C SER A 100 1.70 -17.11 0.86
N THR A 101 1.23 -17.37 2.07
CA THR A 101 0.49 -16.42 2.91
C THR A 101 1.31 -15.19 3.31
N GLN A 102 2.65 -15.31 3.32
CA GLN A 102 3.54 -14.19 3.63
C GLN A 102 3.60 -13.15 2.51
N SER A 103 3.35 -13.57 1.26
CA SER A 103 3.50 -12.71 0.08
C SER A 103 2.21 -12.46 -0.69
N HIS A 104 1.10 -13.06 -0.29
CA HIS A 104 -0.18 -12.91 -0.98
C HIS A 104 -1.32 -12.61 -0.01
N TYR A 105 -2.31 -11.88 -0.51
CA TYR A 105 -3.67 -11.83 0.02
C TYR A 105 -4.51 -12.83 -0.76
N PHE A 106 -5.48 -13.46 -0.08
CA PHE A 106 -6.49 -14.33 -0.68
C PHE A 106 -7.83 -13.61 -0.59
N ILE A 107 -8.56 -13.58 -1.70
CA ILE A 107 -9.75 -12.75 -1.86
C ILE A 107 -10.89 -13.63 -2.34
N LYS A 108 -12.02 -13.52 -1.64
CA LYS A 108 -13.30 -14.12 -2.00
C LYS A 108 -14.25 -13.02 -2.41
N PHE A 109 -14.80 -13.10 -3.61
CA PHE A 109 -15.85 -12.20 -4.07
C PHE A 109 -17.22 -12.70 -3.64
N ASP A 110 -18.17 -11.79 -3.53
CA ASP A 110 -19.56 -12.12 -3.30
C ASP A 110 -20.13 -12.88 -4.51
N GLU A 111 -21.20 -13.64 -4.27
CA GLU A 111 -21.79 -14.50 -5.28
C GLU A 111 -22.16 -13.71 -6.56
N GLY A 112 -21.81 -14.27 -7.71
CA GLY A 112 -22.07 -13.68 -9.02
C GLY A 112 -21.18 -12.51 -9.42
N ILE A 113 -20.27 -12.03 -8.56
CA ILE A 113 -19.39 -10.90 -8.86
C ILE A 113 -18.17 -11.34 -9.65
N PHE A 114 -17.53 -12.45 -9.25
CA PHE A 114 -16.29 -12.89 -9.89
C PHE A 114 -16.57 -13.60 -11.22
N ASN A 115 -15.96 -13.10 -12.27
CA ASN A 115 -15.99 -13.68 -13.61
C ASN A 115 -14.73 -13.29 -14.40
N LYS A 116 -14.58 -13.83 -15.61
CA LYS A 116 -13.42 -13.56 -16.45
C LYS A 116 -13.27 -12.07 -16.79
N ALA A 117 -14.35 -11.37 -17.07
CA ALA A 117 -14.31 -9.95 -17.40
C ALA A 117 -13.82 -9.10 -16.24
N LEU A 118 -14.19 -9.44 -14.98
CA LEU A 118 -13.66 -8.80 -13.80
C LEU A 118 -12.16 -9.11 -13.62
N LEU A 119 -11.76 -10.36 -13.79
CA LEU A 119 -10.35 -10.76 -13.69
C LEU A 119 -9.48 -9.98 -14.68
N ASP A 120 -9.94 -9.84 -15.94
CA ASP A 120 -9.24 -9.07 -16.97
C ASP A 120 -9.10 -7.59 -16.56
N LYS A 121 -10.17 -6.97 -16.03
CA LYS A 121 -10.11 -5.61 -15.49
C LYS A 121 -9.14 -5.47 -14.32
N LEU A 122 -9.18 -6.40 -13.37
CA LEU A 122 -8.29 -6.39 -12.20
C LEU A 122 -6.82 -6.47 -12.61
N ASN A 123 -6.50 -7.22 -13.66
CA ASN A 123 -5.14 -7.33 -14.20
C ASN A 123 -4.65 -6.06 -14.92
N THR A 124 -5.52 -5.10 -15.23
CA THR A 124 -5.11 -3.80 -15.78
C THR A 124 -4.74 -2.77 -14.72
N LEU A 125 -5.05 -3.04 -13.44
CA LEU A 125 -4.80 -2.10 -12.35
C LEU A 125 -3.30 -1.86 -12.13
N LYS A 126 -2.95 -0.60 -11.86
CA LYS A 126 -1.58 -0.18 -11.57
C LYS A 126 -1.50 0.34 -10.14
N PHE A 127 -0.61 -0.23 -9.37
CA PHE A 127 -0.37 0.14 -7.98
C PHE A 127 0.87 1.05 -7.89
N THR A 128 0.70 2.33 -8.20
CA THR A 128 1.81 3.30 -8.26
C THR A 128 2.49 3.51 -6.90
N SER A 129 1.73 3.48 -5.81
CA SER A 129 2.25 3.61 -4.44
C SER A 129 3.14 2.45 -3.98
N SER A 130 3.16 1.33 -4.72
CA SER A 130 4.04 0.20 -4.42
C SER A 130 5.52 0.54 -4.57
N ASN A 131 5.85 1.60 -5.33
CA ASN A 131 7.22 2.07 -5.57
C ASN A 131 7.74 3.03 -4.48
N ASP A 132 6.89 3.47 -3.55
CA ASP A 132 7.23 4.40 -2.48
C ASP A 132 7.97 3.72 -1.30
N THR A 133 8.66 2.62 -1.55
CA THR A 133 9.42 1.87 -0.55
C THR A 133 10.91 1.88 -0.88
N VAL A 134 11.75 2.04 0.13
CA VAL A 134 13.22 1.91 0.00
C VAL A 134 13.66 0.46 -0.21
N GLY A 135 12.76 -0.48 0.04
CA GLY A 135 12.95 -1.92 -0.16
C GLY A 135 12.07 -2.49 -1.28
N PRO A 136 11.79 -3.78 -1.25
CA PRO A 136 10.92 -4.42 -2.23
C PRO A 136 9.55 -3.75 -2.30
N LYS A 137 8.96 -3.68 -3.48
CA LYS A 137 7.60 -3.17 -3.68
C LYS A 137 6.64 -3.82 -2.69
N SER A 138 5.75 -3.04 -2.10
CA SER A 138 4.78 -3.52 -1.12
C SER A 138 3.44 -2.80 -1.28
N ILE A 139 2.36 -3.57 -1.34
CA ILE A 139 0.99 -3.09 -1.46
C ILE A 139 0.22 -3.52 -0.21
N SER A 140 -0.29 -2.56 0.53
CA SER A 140 -1.14 -2.81 1.69
C SER A 140 -2.58 -3.14 1.27
N GLN A 141 -3.37 -3.73 2.18
CA GLN A 141 -4.80 -3.95 1.92
C GLN A 141 -5.54 -2.64 1.61
N GLN A 142 -5.17 -1.53 2.25
CA GLN A 142 -5.83 -0.24 2.02
C GLN A 142 -5.56 0.30 0.61
N GLU A 143 -4.35 0.12 0.10
CA GLU A 143 -3.99 0.48 -1.27
C GLU A 143 -4.74 -0.40 -2.28
N LEU A 144 -4.83 -1.72 -2.00
CA LEU A 144 -5.59 -2.64 -2.83
C LEU A 144 -7.09 -2.26 -2.86
N ILE A 145 -7.69 -2.01 -1.69
CA ILE A 145 -9.11 -1.63 -1.60
C ILE A 145 -9.38 -0.36 -2.40
N LYS A 146 -8.49 0.64 -2.31
CA LYS A 146 -8.62 1.89 -3.05
C LYS A 146 -8.67 1.67 -4.56
N GLU A 147 -7.80 0.82 -5.09
CA GLU A 147 -7.77 0.53 -6.52
C GLU A 147 -8.94 -0.37 -6.95
N PHE A 148 -9.33 -1.34 -6.12
CA PHE A 148 -10.43 -2.26 -6.44
C PHE A 148 -11.80 -1.56 -6.51
N VAL A 149 -12.03 -0.49 -5.74
CA VAL A 149 -13.26 0.32 -5.82
C VAL A 149 -13.51 0.85 -7.24
N MET A 150 -12.47 0.99 -8.06
CA MET A 150 -12.61 1.50 -9.43
C MET A 150 -13.15 0.46 -10.42
N VAL A 151 -13.15 -0.83 -10.07
CA VAL A 151 -13.46 -1.93 -11.00
C VAL A 151 -14.45 -2.97 -10.47
N VAL A 152 -14.62 -3.06 -9.14
CA VAL A 152 -15.55 -3.94 -8.43
C VAL A 152 -16.79 -3.17 -7.99
#